data_a6eebf352935c133b1a22a366d662bbd
#
_entry.id   a6eebf352935c133b1a22a366d662bbd
#
_cell.length_a   1.000
_cell.length_b   1.000
_cell.length_c   1.000
_cell.angle_alpha   90.00
_cell.angle_beta   90.00
_cell.angle_gamma   90.00
#
_symmetry.space_group_name_H-M   'P 1'
#
loop_
_entity.id
_entity.type
_entity.pdbx_description
1 polymer ?
#
loop_
_entity_poly.entity_id
_entity_poly.type
_entity_poly.pdbx_seq_one_letter_code
_entity_poly.pdbx_strand_id
1 'polypeptide(L)'
;MIRHSLPGRAVALALTLALPLAACGGGPAPADEHAEGEAEEVAKGPHGGRLLTDGDFAVEVTIFEDGQEPQYRVYPMRNGKPVDPKTVNLTITLKRLGGQVDRFAFKPEADYLAGQGVVGEPHSFDVEVVATENGKRHRWAYASPEGRTRITAAAAKSGGIAIERVGPQMIGEVRELVGTVQLATTARSEVRARFPGKVMAVTKKVGDRVRAGEVIARVESNESLQVYSVTAPVSGIVAERNTNVGDVAYDSPMFVITDPAQTTVVFNIFPRDLESVRPGQTVLIETLEGNPVASAKLGDYLPEGNVQAGTALMRATLPNPTGQWRAGMALRGKVTVNAVEVPMAVRTEALQRFRDFTVVFANYGEDYEVRMLELGRRTPEWTEVKSGIAPGVPYVTKGAFLVRADIEKSGASHDH
;
A
#
# COMPACT_ATOMS: atom_id res chain seq x y z
N MET A 1 -49.41 37.25 3.00
CA MET A 1 -49.41 38.72 2.81
C MET A 1 -47.94 39.11 2.77
N ILE A 2 -47.35 39.60 1.78
CA ILE A 2 -47.59 40.49 0.65
C ILE A 2 -46.57 40.11 -0.47
N ARG A 3 -47.04 40.06 -1.67
CA ARG A 3 -46.33 39.96 -2.95
C ARG A 3 -45.71 41.30 -3.33
N HIS A 4 -44.61 41.28 -4.12
CA HIS A 4 -44.37 42.16 -5.31
C HIS A 4 -43.15 41.54 -6.06
N SER A 5 -43.25 40.97 -7.20
CA SER A 5 -43.47 41.30 -8.61
C SER A 5 -42.45 42.27 -9.24
N LEU A 6 -41.63 41.72 -10.15
CA LEU A 6 -41.01 42.07 -11.44
C LEU A 6 -41.36 43.47 -12.05
N PRO A 7 -40.65 44.06 -13.07
CA PRO A 7 -40.00 43.46 -14.25
C PRO A 7 -38.67 44.11 -14.72
N GLY A 8 -37.84 43.49 -15.45
CA GLY A 8 -37.61 43.39 -16.89
C GLY A 8 -36.92 44.54 -17.61
N ARG A 9 -35.85 44.25 -18.36
CA ARG A 9 -35.64 44.78 -19.72
C ARG A 9 -34.37 44.19 -20.36
N ALA A 10 -34.60 43.52 -21.47
CA ALA A 10 -33.61 43.12 -22.47
C ALA A 10 -33.09 44.35 -23.24
N VAL A 11 -31.77 44.37 -23.53
CA VAL A 11 -31.23 45.13 -24.67
C VAL A 11 -30.21 44.24 -25.39
N ALA A 12 -30.61 43.85 -26.57
CA ALA A 12 -29.73 43.28 -27.61
C ALA A 12 -28.90 44.42 -28.26
N LEU A 13 -27.63 44.22 -28.40
CA LEU A 13 -26.80 45.06 -29.31
C LEU A 13 -25.92 44.15 -30.16
N ALA A 14 -26.36 44.00 -31.41
CA ALA A 14 -25.56 43.44 -32.48
C ALA A 14 -24.53 44.49 -32.96
N LEU A 15 -23.27 44.12 -33.04
CA LEU A 15 -22.28 44.90 -33.74
C LEU A 15 -21.48 43.99 -34.65
N THR A 16 -21.81 44.08 -35.93
CA THR A 16 -21.08 43.60 -37.09
C THR A 16 -19.82 44.50 -37.31
N LEU A 17 -18.64 43.89 -37.40
CA LEU A 17 -17.50 44.58 -38.01
C LEU A 17 -16.68 43.62 -38.89
N ALA A 18 -16.45 44.10 -40.10
CA ALA A 18 -15.87 43.40 -41.24
C ALA A 18 -14.36 43.16 -41.10
N LEU A 19 -13.87 42.11 -41.83
CA LEU A 19 -12.47 41.83 -42.13
C LEU A 19 -11.77 42.98 -42.88
N PRO A 20 -10.41 43.02 -42.80
CA PRO A 20 -9.69 42.84 -44.04
C PRO A 20 -8.66 41.68 -43.98
N LEU A 21 -8.56 40.95 -45.12
CA LEU A 21 -7.47 40.09 -45.51
C LEU A 21 -6.17 40.90 -45.61
N ALA A 22 -5.09 40.36 -45.05
CA ALA A 22 -3.73 40.64 -45.50
C ALA A 22 -2.97 39.32 -45.58
N ALA A 23 -2.71 38.90 -46.80
CA ALA A 23 -1.79 37.80 -47.11
C ALA A 23 -0.36 38.33 -46.98
N CYS A 24 0.56 37.51 -46.43
CA CYS A 24 1.91 37.29 -46.96
C CYS A 24 2.73 36.36 -46.01
N GLY A 25 3.39 35.38 -46.61
CA GLY A 25 4.67 34.86 -46.15
C GLY A 25 4.62 33.44 -45.52
N GLY A 26 4.75 32.44 -46.39
CA GLY A 26 4.92 31.04 -46.01
C GLY A 26 6.26 30.74 -45.37
N GLY A 27 6.23 29.85 -44.41
CA GLY A 27 7.34 29.01 -43.99
C GLY A 27 6.71 27.67 -43.59
N PRO A 28 7.23 26.53 -44.02
CA PRO A 28 6.67 25.24 -43.62
C PRO A 28 6.94 25.02 -42.14
N ALA A 29 5.88 24.82 -41.36
CA ALA A 29 5.96 24.23 -40.02
C ALA A 29 6.48 22.81 -40.16
N PRO A 30 7.32 22.33 -39.24
CA PRO A 30 7.66 20.92 -39.18
C PRO A 30 6.38 20.12 -38.91
N ALA A 31 6.07 19.22 -39.84
CA ALA A 31 5.07 18.20 -39.64
C ALA A 31 5.56 17.33 -38.48
N ASP A 32 4.83 17.35 -37.36
CA ASP A 32 4.86 16.28 -36.36
C ASP A 32 4.34 15.03 -37.10
N GLU A 33 5.27 14.20 -37.56
CA GLU A 33 5.00 12.82 -37.95
C GLU A 33 4.62 12.05 -36.67
N HIS A 34 3.37 12.15 -36.24
CA HIS A 34 2.74 11.06 -35.54
C HIS A 34 2.61 9.92 -36.56
N ALA A 35 3.61 9.06 -36.62
CA ALA A 35 3.47 7.75 -37.21
C ALA A 35 2.45 6.98 -36.34
N GLU A 36 1.17 7.16 -36.65
CA GLU A 36 0.15 6.16 -36.33
C GLU A 36 0.58 4.92 -37.10
N GLY A 37 1.22 3.97 -36.41
CA GLY A 37 1.45 2.65 -36.96
C GLY A 37 0.07 2.06 -37.28
N GLU A 38 -0.26 2.02 -38.56
CA GLU A 38 -1.38 1.22 -39.08
C GLU A 38 -1.22 -0.17 -38.48
N ALA A 39 -2.21 -0.59 -37.71
CA ALA A 39 -2.31 -1.96 -37.23
C ALA A 39 -2.38 -2.85 -38.48
N GLU A 40 -1.32 -3.57 -38.75
CA GLU A 40 -1.27 -4.57 -39.84
C GLU A 40 -2.43 -5.55 -39.57
N GLU A 41 -3.42 -5.55 -40.46
CA GLU A 41 -4.57 -6.45 -40.39
C GLU A 41 -4.05 -7.88 -40.44
N VAL A 42 -4.12 -8.58 -39.30
CA VAL A 42 -3.55 -9.93 -39.14
C VAL A 42 -4.34 -10.88 -40.00
N ALA A 43 -3.72 -11.40 -41.06
CA ALA A 43 -4.33 -12.43 -41.88
C ALA A 43 -4.70 -13.65 -41.03
N LYS A 44 -5.98 -14.01 -41.03
CA LYS A 44 -6.50 -15.17 -40.28
C LYS A 44 -6.67 -16.38 -41.22
N GLY A 45 -6.31 -17.54 -40.72
CA GLY A 45 -6.53 -18.80 -41.41
C GLY A 45 -7.91 -19.42 -41.14
N PRO A 46 -8.21 -20.58 -41.76
CA PRO A 46 -9.51 -21.26 -41.63
C PRO A 46 -9.89 -21.66 -40.21
N HIS A 47 -8.94 -21.80 -39.27
CA HIS A 47 -9.17 -22.16 -37.87
C HIS A 47 -9.16 -20.94 -36.96
N GLY A 48 -9.19 -19.70 -37.52
CA GLY A 48 -9.20 -18.45 -36.80
C GLY A 48 -7.83 -18.02 -36.24
N GLY A 49 -6.79 -18.80 -36.51
CA GLY A 49 -5.41 -18.50 -36.12
C GLY A 49 -4.69 -17.50 -37.02
N ARG A 50 -3.50 -17.07 -36.59
CA ARG A 50 -2.64 -16.18 -37.38
C ARG A 50 -2.02 -16.94 -38.56
N LEU A 51 -2.28 -16.46 -39.78
CA LEU A 51 -1.73 -17.05 -41.02
C LEU A 51 -0.38 -16.41 -41.33
N LEU A 52 0.67 -17.25 -41.42
CA LEU A 52 2.04 -16.85 -41.74
C LEU A 52 2.42 -17.43 -43.10
N THR A 53 2.71 -16.61 -44.10
CA THR A 53 2.97 -17.03 -45.49
C THR A 53 4.42 -16.77 -45.88
N ASP A 54 5.00 -17.71 -46.67
CA ASP A 54 6.28 -17.55 -47.36
C ASP A 54 6.20 -18.21 -48.74
N GLY A 55 5.86 -17.45 -49.76
CA GLY A 55 5.61 -17.92 -51.10
C GLY A 55 4.36 -18.77 -51.19
N ASP A 56 4.53 -20.01 -51.58
CA ASP A 56 3.46 -21.02 -51.71
C ASP A 56 3.16 -21.78 -50.41
N PHE A 57 4.06 -21.69 -49.43
CA PHE A 57 3.93 -22.35 -48.13
C PHE A 57 3.42 -21.39 -47.05
N ALA A 58 2.51 -21.87 -46.23
CA ALA A 58 1.96 -21.09 -45.12
C ALA A 58 1.75 -22.02 -43.92
N VAL A 59 1.74 -21.39 -42.72
CA VAL A 59 1.33 -22.06 -41.48
C VAL A 59 0.30 -21.19 -40.77
N GLU A 60 -0.78 -21.76 -40.29
CA GLU A 60 -1.72 -21.12 -39.41
C GLU A 60 -1.38 -21.50 -37.97
N VAL A 61 -1.14 -20.50 -37.11
CA VAL A 61 -0.76 -20.69 -35.71
C VAL A 61 -1.93 -20.32 -34.82
N THR A 62 -2.38 -21.27 -33.99
CA THR A 62 -3.44 -21.07 -32.98
C THR A 62 -2.94 -21.43 -31.59
N ILE A 63 -3.48 -20.79 -30.55
CA ILE A 63 -3.43 -21.26 -29.18
C ILE A 63 -4.80 -21.85 -28.87
N PHE A 64 -4.86 -23.12 -28.56
CA PHE A 64 -6.09 -23.84 -28.29
C PHE A 64 -6.28 -24.01 -26.79
N GLU A 65 -7.41 -23.53 -26.24
CA GLU A 65 -7.70 -23.46 -24.80
C GLU A 65 -9.02 -24.13 -24.41
N ASP A 66 -9.77 -24.66 -25.38
CA ASP A 66 -11.10 -25.20 -25.11
C ASP A 66 -11.03 -26.49 -24.28
N GLY A 67 -11.35 -26.36 -22.97
CA GLY A 67 -11.42 -27.47 -22.02
C GLY A 67 -10.08 -28.10 -21.61
N GLN A 68 -8.95 -27.51 -21.99
CA GLN A 68 -7.59 -27.95 -21.63
C GLN A 68 -6.62 -26.79 -21.43
N GLU A 69 -5.43 -27.08 -20.94
CA GLU A 69 -4.36 -26.07 -20.80
C GLU A 69 -3.97 -25.50 -22.17
N PRO A 70 -3.62 -24.21 -22.27
CA PRO A 70 -3.28 -23.54 -23.52
C PRO A 70 -2.16 -24.26 -24.28
N GLN A 71 -2.43 -24.69 -25.50
CA GLN A 71 -1.51 -25.43 -26.34
C GLN A 71 -1.45 -24.86 -27.76
N TYR A 72 -0.26 -24.75 -28.33
CA TYR A 72 -0.11 -24.43 -29.74
C TYR A 72 -0.63 -25.54 -30.63
N ARG A 73 -1.48 -25.18 -31.62
CA ARG A 73 -1.80 -26.01 -32.80
C ARG A 73 -1.41 -25.24 -34.05
N VAL A 74 -0.68 -25.89 -34.93
CA VAL A 74 -0.19 -25.26 -36.17
C VAL A 74 -0.61 -26.12 -37.36
N TYR A 75 -1.31 -25.50 -38.32
CA TYR A 75 -1.84 -26.11 -39.52
C TYR A 75 -1.00 -25.71 -40.73
N PRO A 76 -0.18 -26.60 -41.26
CA PRO A 76 0.63 -26.32 -42.46
C PRO A 76 -0.21 -26.40 -43.73
N MET A 77 0.02 -25.45 -44.64
CA MET A 77 -0.71 -25.36 -45.92
C MET A 77 0.24 -25.04 -47.06
N ARG A 78 -0.12 -25.47 -48.28
CA ARG A 78 0.53 -25.09 -49.54
C ARG A 78 -0.52 -24.69 -50.57
N ASN A 79 -0.38 -23.46 -51.14
CA ASN A 79 -1.38 -22.89 -52.04
C ASN A 79 -2.82 -22.99 -51.47
N GLY A 80 -2.99 -22.74 -50.17
CA GLY A 80 -4.28 -22.83 -49.48
C GLY A 80 -4.82 -24.24 -49.24
N LYS A 81 -4.07 -25.29 -49.55
CA LYS A 81 -4.44 -26.68 -49.27
C LYS A 81 -3.63 -27.27 -48.13
N PRO A 82 -4.23 -28.07 -47.22
CA PRO A 82 -3.51 -28.73 -46.14
C PRO A 82 -2.32 -29.57 -46.65
N VAL A 83 -1.22 -29.54 -45.88
CA VAL A 83 -0.02 -30.34 -46.06
C VAL A 83 0.05 -31.37 -44.94
N ASP A 84 0.51 -32.62 -45.23
CA ASP A 84 0.69 -33.64 -44.21
C ASP A 84 1.66 -33.12 -43.10
N PRO A 85 1.20 -32.98 -41.85
CA PRO A 85 2.03 -32.48 -40.76
C PRO A 85 3.30 -33.29 -40.51
N LYS A 86 3.34 -34.56 -40.91
CA LYS A 86 4.52 -35.44 -40.78
C LYS A 86 5.70 -35.01 -41.66
N THR A 87 5.45 -34.20 -42.69
CA THR A 87 6.48 -33.67 -43.59
C THR A 87 7.08 -32.34 -43.14
N VAL A 88 6.55 -31.76 -42.06
CA VAL A 88 6.93 -30.45 -41.54
C VAL A 88 7.57 -30.59 -40.17
N ASN A 89 8.79 -30.05 -40.00
CA ASN A 89 9.41 -29.90 -38.72
C ASN A 89 9.28 -28.43 -38.31
N LEU A 90 8.70 -28.16 -37.11
CA LEU A 90 8.36 -26.84 -36.68
C LEU A 90 8.86 -26.58 -35.25
N THR A 91 9.31 -25.34 -35.00
CA THR A 91 9.69 -24.85 -33.69
C THR A 91 9.13 -23.44 -33.51
N ILE A 92 8.53 -23.17 -32.37
CA ILE A 92 8.14 -21.81 -31.93
C ILE A 92 9.00 -21.42 -30.75
N THR A 93 9.56 -20.21 -30.82
CA THR A 93 10.29 -19.57 -29.70
C THR A 93 9.56 -18.32 -29.31
N LEU A 94 9.21 -18.23 -28.01
CA LEU A 94 8.59 -17.04 -27.41
C LEU A 94 9.65 -16.29 -26.61
N LYS A 95 9.75 -14.98 -26.83
CA LYS A 95 10.57 -14.08 -26.03
C LYS A 95 9.66 -13.18 -25.24
N ARG A 96 9.71 -13.31 -23.89
CA ARG A 96 8.89 -12.53 -22.98
C ARG A 96 9.64 -11.30 -22.47
N LEU A 97 8.92 -10.26 -22.04
CA LEU A 97 9.50 -9.17 -21.29
C LEU A 97 10.19 -9.70 -20.04
N GLY A 98 11.35 -9.14 -19.70
CA GLY A 98 12.18 -9.68 -18.62
C GLY A 98 13.17 -10.76 -19.03
N GLY A 99 13.21 -11.13 -20.33
CA GLY A 99 14.24 -12.00 -20.90
C GLY A 99 13.97 -13.50 -20.81
N GLN A 100 12.81 -13.92 -20.33
CA GLN A 100 12.39 -15.33 -20.38
C GLN A 100 12.17 -15.76 -21.81
N VAL A 101 12.64 -16.97 -22.15
CA VAL A 101 12.51 -17.58 -23.47
C VAL A 101 11.90 -18.97 -23.35
N ASP A 102 10.73 -19.15 -23.94
CA ASP A 102 10.05 -20.45 -24.00
C ASP A 102 10.23 -21.03 -25.40
N ARG A 103 10.50 -22.34 -25.51
CA ARG A 103 10.68 -23.03 -26.79
C ARG A 103 9.76 -24.24 -26.87
N PHE A 104 9.01 -24.32 -27.97
CA PHE A 104 8.08 -25.40 -28.22
C PHE A 104 8.56 -26.23 -29.42
N ALA A 105 8.69 -27.54 -29.19
CA ALA A 105 8.79 -28.53 -30.22
C ALA A 105 7.39 -29.04 -30.56
N PHE A 106 7.23 -29.59 -31.76
CA PHE A 106 5.93 -30.03 -32.27
C PHE A 106 5.92 -31.47 -32.66
N LYS A 107 4.77 -32.14 -32.50
CA LYS A 107 4.51 -33.50 -32.99
C LYS A 107 3.30 -33.48 -33.90
N PRO A 108 3.32 -34.26 -34.99
CA PRO A 108 2.18 -34.36 -35.89
C PRO A 108 1.02 -35.12 -35.21
N GLU A 109 -0.16 -34.52 -35.26
CA GLU A 109 -1.45 -35.08 -34.82
C GLU A 109 -2.50 -34.78 -35.89
N ALA A 110 -3.31 -35.79 -36.28
CA ALA A 110 -4.34 -35.60 -37.27
C ALA A 110 -3.89 -34.72 -38.47
N ASP A 111 -4.46 -33.53 -38.59
CA ASP A 111 -4.23 -32.52 -39.64
C ASP A 111 -3.40 -31.29 -39.15
N TYR A 112 -2.85 -31.34 -37.95
CA TYR A 112 -2.04 -30.25 -37.35
C TYR A 112 -0.78 -30.76 -36.66
N LEU A 113 0.08 -29.82 -36.31
CA LEU A 113 1.23 -29.99 -35.44
C LEU A 113 0.87 -29.55 -34.03
N ALA A 114 0.92 -30.43 -33.04
CA ALA A 114 0.66 -30.16 -31.63
C ALA A 114 1.95 -29.71 -30.91
N GLY A 115 1.93 -28.54 -30.29
CA GLY A 115 3.02 -28.02 -29.47
C GLY A 115 3.19 -28.84 -28.20
N GLN A 116 4.43 -29.13 -27.85
CA GLN A 116 4.75 -29.89 -26.63
C GLN A 116 4.96 -28.94 -25.47
N GLY A 117 3.98 -28.87 -24.56
CA GLY A 117 3.98 -28.00 -23.39
C GLY A 117 2.84 -27.00 -23.39
N VAL A 118 2.71 -26.28 -22.26
CA VAL A 118 1.66 -25.28 -22.00
C VAL A 118 2.15 -23.89 -22.36
N VAL A 119 1.32 -23.12 -23.07
CA VAL A 119 1.60 -21.71 -23.34
C VAL A 119 1.14 -20.89 -22.14
N GLY A 120 2.09 -20.57 -21.24
CA GLY A 120 1.76 -19.87 -19.99
C GLY A 120 1.31 -18.44 -20.21
N GLU A 121 0.34 -18.03 -19.39
CA GLU A 121 -0.15 -16.64 -19.32
C GLU A 121 0.90 -15.65 -18.71
N PRO A 122 0.86 -14.34 -19.08
CA PRO A 122 0.04 -13.76 -20.14
C PRO A 122 0.54 -14.14 -21.54
N HIS A 123 -0.35 -14.14 -22.53
CA HIS A 123 0.02 -14.39 -23.93
C HIS A 123 0.68 -13.15 -24.56
N SER A 124 1.62 -12.58 -23.85
CA SER A 124 2.37 -11.38 -24.17
C SER A 124 3.83 -11.73 -24.46
N PHE A 125 4.20 -11.86 -25.74
CA PHE A 125 5.52 -12.29 -26.16
C PHE A 125 5.80 -11.91 -27.63
N ASP A 126 7.09 -11.85 -27.97
CA ASP A 126 7.54 -11.85 -29.34
C ASP A 126 7.74 -13.29 -29.82
N VAL A 127 7.10 -13.65 -30.93
CA VAL A 127 7.06 -15.02 -31.47
C VAL A 127 8.01 -15.14 -32.63
N GLU A 128 8.84 -16.17 -32.62
CA GLU A 128 9.64 -16.60 -33.76
C GLU A 128 9.20 -18.01 -34.16
N VAL A 129 8.70 -18.19 -35.39
CA VAL A 129 8.29 -19.46 -35.94
C VAL A 129 9.32 -19.88 -36.98
N VAL A 130 9.83 -21.11 -36.85
CA VAL A 130 10.72 -21.74 -37.84
C VAL A 130 10.12 -23.06 -38.27
N ALA A 131 9.83 -23.19 -39.55
CA ALA A 131 9.36 -24.44 -40.15
C ALA A 131 10.37 -24.93 -41.22
N THR A 132 10.57 -26.23 -41.29
CA THR A 132 11.32 -26.88 -42.37
C THR A 132 10.42 -27.90 -43.04
N GLU A 133 10.19 -27.69 -44.33
CA GLU A 133 9.35 -28.57 -45.16
C GLU A 133 10.11 -28.90 -46.43
N ASN A 134 10.23 -30.23 -46.73
CA ASN A 134 11.01 -30.75 -47.87
C ASN A 134 12.45 -30.18 -47.98
N GLY A 135 13.12 -29.96 -46.84
CA GLY A 135 14.46 -29.37 -46.78
C GLY A 135 14.53 -27.85 -46.94
N LYS A 136 13.42 -27.18 -47.27
CA LYS A 136 13.35 -25.72 -47.33
C LYS A 136 12.97 -25.14 -45.96
N ARG A 137 13.71 -24.16 -45.51
CA ARG A 137 13.50 -23.47 -44.23
C ARG A 137 12.71 -22.19 -44.45
N HIS A 138 11.65 -22.04 -43.64
CA HIS A 138 10.80 -20.87 -43.58
C HIS A 138 10.93 -20.25 -42.18
N ARG A 139 10.87 -18.93 -42.08
CA ARG A 139 11.00 -18.20 -40.83
C ARG A 139 10.07 -16.98 -40.80
N TRP A 140 9.34 -16.82 -39.71
CA TRP A 140 8.47 -15.69 -39.45
C TRP A 140 8.71 -15.17 -38.04
N ALA A 141 8.45 -13.87 -37.85
CA ALA A 141 8.47 -13.24 -36.53
C ALA A 141 7.31 -12.26 -36.43
N TYR A 142 6.67 -12.24 -35.29
CA TYR A 142 5.61 -11.30 -34.99
C TYR A 142 5.51 -11.05 -33.49
N ALA A 143 4.89 -9.91 -33.09
CA ALA A 143 4.58 -9.61 -31.71
C ALA A 143 3.14 -10.02 -31.38
N SER A 144 2.94 -10.55 -30.16
CA SER A 144 1.65 -10.79 -29.54
C SER A 144 1.63 -9.99 -28.23
N PRO A 145 1.27 -8.70 -28.26
CA PRO A 145 1.38 -7.79 -27.11
C PRO A 145 0.12 -7.80 -26.22
N GLU A 146 -0.50 -8.94 -26.02
CA GLU A 146 -1.69 -9.02 -25.20
C GLU A 146 -1.42 -8.51 -23.78
N GLY A 147 -2.24 -7.54 -23.33
CA GLY A 147 -2.07 -6.95 -22.00
C GLY A 147 -0.79 -6.14 -21.82
N ARG A 148 -0.19 -5.64 -22.90
CA ARG A 148 1.02 -4.80 -22.89
C ARG A 148 0.72 -3.40 -23.41
N THR A 149 1.37 -2.41 -22.82
CA THR A 149 1.39 -1.04 -23.35
C THR A 149 2.74 -0.39 -23.18
N ARG A 150 2.99 0.68 -23.93
CA ARG A 150 4.22 1.47 -23.83
C ARG A 150 3.90 2.91 -23.43
N ILE A 151 4.41 3.30 -22.26
CA ILE A 151 4.25 4.64 -21.70
C ILE A 151 5.64 5.25 -21.53
N THR A 152 5.89 6.39 -22.17
CA THR A 152 7.18 7.07 -22.06
C THR A 152 7.48 7.49 -20.63
N ALA A 153 8.76 7.57 -20.26
CA ALA A 153 9.18 7.98 -18.92
C ALA A 153 8.61 9.36 -18.52
N ALA A 154 8.48 10.28 -19.47
CA ALA A 154 7.88 11.60 -19.24
C ALA A 154 6.38 11.50 -18.91
N ALA A 155 5.62 10.71 -19.67
CA ALA A 155 4.20 10.49 -19.45
C ALA A 155 3.95 9.75 -18.11
N ALA A 156 4.76 8.73 -17.80
CA ALA A 156 4.69 7.99 -16.55
C ALA A 156 4.90 8.92 -15.33
N LYS A 157 5.90 9.79 -15.40
CA LYS A 157 6.16 10.80 -14.36
C LYS A 157 5.01 11.78 -14.20
N SER A 158 4.48 12.30 -15.31
CA SER A 158 3.35 13.25 -15.29
C SER A 158 2.07 12.59 -14.77
N GLY A 159 1.86 11.32 -15.07
CA GLY A 159 0.74 10.51 -14.57
C GLY A 159 0.90 10.02 -13.13
N GLY A 160 2.00 10.34 -12.46
CA GLY A 160 2.25 9.94 -11.07
C GLY A 160 2.44 8.43 -10.90
N ILE A 161 2.92 7.73 -11.92
CA ILE A 161 3.24 6.30 -11.85
C ILE A 161 4.44 6.11 -10.92
N ALA A 162 4.25 5.33 -9.85
CA ALA A 162 5.31 4.90 -8.94
C ALA A 162 5.54 3.39 -9.08
N ILE A 163 6.79 2.98 -8.90
CA ILE A 163 7.23 1.59 -9.12
C ILE A 163 8.00 1.11 -7.89
N GLU A 164 7.68 -0.10 -7.44
CA GLU A 164 8.45 -0.85 -6.42
C GLU A 164 8.85 -2.22 -6.99
N ARG A 165 9.70 -2.96 -6.28
CA ARG A 165 10.08 -4.32 -6.68
C ARG A 165 9.38 -5.35 -5.82
N VAL A 166 8.95 -6.44 -6.43
CA VAL A 166 8.44 -7.62 -5.69
C VAL A 166 9.56 -8.18 -4.82
N GLY A 167 9.28 -8.40 -3.55
CA GLY A 167 10.28 -8.89 -2.62
C GLY A 167 9.68 -9.47 -1.34
N PRO A 168 10.57 -9.95 -0.43
CA PRO A 168 10.12 -10.51 0.83
C PRO A 168 9.51 -9.44 1.73
N GLN A 169 8.47 -9.82 2.46
CA GLN A 169 7.79 -8.94 3.42
C GLN A 169 7.28 -9.72 4.62
N MET A 170 7.23 -9.03 5.77
CA MET A 170 6.55 -9.53 6.95
C MET A 170 5.05 -9.25 6.84
N ILE A 171 4.24 -10.28 6.67
CA ILE A 171 2.78 -10.17 6.59
C ILE A 171 2.17 -10.78 7.83
N GLY A 172 1.37 -9.99 8.56
CA GLY A 172 0.71 -10.42 9.77
C GLY A 172 -0.66 -9.76 9.91
N GLU A 173 -1.48 -10.30 10.79
CA GLU A 173 -2.76 -9.70 11.13
C GLU A 173 -2.55 -8.47 12.02
N VAL A 174 -3.30 -7.41 11.79
CA VAL A 174 -3.29 -6.24 12.67
C VAL A 174 -4.41 -6.38 13.70
N ARG A 175 -4.06 -6.32 14.98
CA ARG A 175 -5.02 -6.22 16.09
C ARG A 175 -5.09 -4.77 16.55
N GLU A 176 -6.28 -4.22 16.59
CA GLU A 176 -6.54 -2.90 17.15
C GLU A 176 -6.89 -3.01 18.62
N LEU A 177 -6.15 -2.30 19.45
CA LEU A 177 -6.31 -2.23 20.88
C LEU A 177 -6.81 -0.83 21.26
N VAL A 178 -7.72 -0.74 22.20
CA VAL A 178 -8.12 0.54 22.81
C VAL A 178 -7.39 0.70 24.12
N GLY A 179 -6.75 1.84 24.31
CA GLY A 179 -5.97 2.15 25.49
C GLY A 179 -6.34 3.52 26.08
N THR A 180 -6.01 3.68 27.35
CA THR A 180 -6.18 4.93 28.08
C THR A 180 -4.84 5.42 28.59
N VAL A 181 -4.57 6.68 28.41
CA VAL A 181 -3.36 7.35 28.95
C VAL A 181 -3.45 7.37 30.47
N GLN A 182 -2.39 6.93 31.12
CA GLN A 182 -2.21 6.98 32.55
C GLN A 182 -0.86 7.58 32.89
N LEU A 183 -0.74 8.19 34.08
CA LEU A 183 0.56 8.56 34.61
C LEU A 183 1.32 7.29 34.97
N ALA A 184 2.62 7.28 34.72
CA ALA A 184 3.47 6.20 35.22
C ALA A 184 3.40 6.15 36.75
N THR A 185 3.49 4.97 37.34
CA THR A 185 3.46 4.82 38.80
C THR A 185 4.58 5.62 39.49
N THR A 186 5.70 5.80 38.82
CA THR A 186 6.84 6.61 39.26
C THR A 186 6.65 8.12 39.08
N ALA A 187 5.61 8.52 38.34
CA ALA A 187 5.33 9.92 38.06
C ALA A 187 4.67 10.68 39.22
N ARG A 188 4.17 9.97 40.25
CA ARG A 188 3.47 10.53 41.39
C ARG A 188 4.37 10.48 42.62
N SER A 189 4.56 11.61 43.29
CA SER A 189 5.32 11.72 44.51
C SER A 189 4.49 12.41 45.59
N GLU A 190 4.31 11.75 46.74
CA GLU A 190 3.68 12.33 47.90
C GLU A 190 4.71 13.00 48.78
N VAL A 191 4.46 14.26 49.11
CA VAL A 191 5.33 15.04 49.98
C VAL A 191 4.69 15.15 51.35
N ARG A 192 5.39 14.67 52.38
CA ARG A 192 4.95 14.67 53.76
C ARG A 192 5.88 15.53 54.62
N ALA A 193 5.36 16.01 55.75
CA ALA A 193 6.19 16.65 56.75
C ALA A 193 7.21 15.65 57.33
N ARG A 194 8.44 16.10 57.53
CA ARG A 194 9.49 15.26 58.13
C ARG A 194 9.27 15.03 59.61
N PHE A 195 8.77 16.06 60.29
CA PHE A 195 8.42 16.04 61.70
C PHE A 195 7.04 16.67 61.88
N PRO A 196 6.22 16.18 62.85
CA PRO A 196 4.94 16.81 63.17
C PRO A 196 5.09 18.25 63.55
N GLY A 197 4.19 19.14 63.07
CA GLY A 197 4.31 20.53 63.37
C GLY A 197 3.27 21.43 62.71
N LYS A 198 3.25 22.70 63.12
CA LYS A 198 2.36 23.72 62.56
C LYS A 198 2.87 24.25 61.24
N VAL A 199 2.01 24.27 60.24
CA VAL A 199 2.32 24.84 58.91
C VAL A 199 2.39 26.36 59.01
N MET A 200 3.57 26.94 58.82
CA MET A 200 3.86 28.37 58.90
C MET A 200 3.71 29.11 57.57
N ALA A 201 4.03 28.40 56.49
CA ALA A 201 3.89 28.99 55.13
C ALA A 201 3.65 27.90 54.10
N VAL A 202 2.86 28.20 53.09
CA VAL A 202 2.63 27.39 51.87
C VAL A 202 2.88 28.28 50.66
N THR A 203 3.84 27.92 49.82
CA THR A 203 4.31 28.76 48.71
C THR A 203 3.76 28.33 47.35
N LYS A 204 3.12 27.18 47.29
CA LYS A 204 2.62 26.59 46.04
C LYS A 204 1.14 26.24 46.12
N LYS A 205 0.45 26.37 45.00
CA LYS A 205 -0.95 25.95 44.81
C LYS A 205 -1.06 24.83 43.77
N VAL A 206 -2.21 24.20 43.72
CA VAL A 206 -2.53 23.21 42.69
C VAL A 206 -2.37 23.83 41.28
N GLY A 207 -1.69 23.12 40.39
CA GLY A 207 -1.34 23.55 39.04
C GLY A 207 0.02 24.23 38.91
N ASP A 208 0.68 24.64 40.04
CA ASP A 208 2.00 25.26 39.97
C ASP A 208 3.07 24.22 39.58
N ARG A 209 4.05 24.68 38.80
CA ARG A 209 5.26 23.90 38.50
C ARG A 209 6.26 24.06 39.64
N VAL A 210 6.93 22.95 39.96
CA VAL A 210 8.00 22.88 40.96
C VAL A 210 9.22 22.18 40.40
N ARG A 211 10.40 22.52 40.94
CA ARG A 211 11.65 21.82 40.64
C ARG A 211 12.06 20.97 41.83
N ALA A 212 12.75 19.87 41.58
CA ALA A 212 13.35 19.08 42.65
C ALA A 212 14.21 19.99 43.59
N GLY A 213 14.02 19.86 44.90
CA GLY A 213 14.67 20.71 45.91
C GLY A 213 14.02 22.06 46.21
N GLU A 214 13.01 22.46 45.44
CA GLU A 214 12.32 23.76 45.67
C GLU A 214 11.48 23.71 46.95
N VAL A 215 11.57 24.77 47.75
CA VAL A 215 10.79 24.89 48.99
C VAL A 215 9.34 25.20 48.67
N ILE A 216 8.43 24.32 49.11
CA ILE A 216 6.98 24.37 48.84
C ILE A 216 6.14 24.66 50.07
N ALA A 217 6.71 24.42 51.28
CA ALA A 217 6.11 24.81 52.55
C ALA A 217 7.18 24.98 53.64
N ARG A 218 6.80 25.61 54.75
CA ARG A 218 7.59 25.71 56.01
C ARG A 218 6.74 25.23 57.16
N VAL A 219 7.34 24.40 58.02
CA VAL A 219 6.67 23.79 59.16
C VAL A 219 7.50 24.04 60.40
N GLU A 220 6.87 24.47 61.50
CA GLU A 220 7.46 24.59 62.83
C GLU A 220 7.26 23.26 63.59
N SER A 221 8.34 22.60 63.92
CA SER A 221 8.30 21.32 64.65
C SER A 221 7.70 21.50 66.04
N ASN A 222 6.74 20.64 66.41
CA ASN A 222 6.14 20.65 67.74
C ASN A 222 7.15 20.28 68.85
N GLU A 223 8.20 19.55 68.55
CA GLU A 223 9.20 19.08 69.53
C GLU A 223 10.31 20.12 69.73
N SER A 224 10.87 20.65 68.61
CA SER A 224 12.03 21.54 68.66
C SER A 224 11.69 23.03 68.56
N LEU A 225 10.46 23.35 68.20
CA LEU A 225 9.98 24.72 67.88
C LEU A 225 10.78 25.40 66.78
N GLN A 226 11.58 24.63 66.00
CA GLN A 226 12.34 25.14 64.87
C GLN A 226 11.55 25.01 63.59
N VAL A 227 11.69 26.02 62.72
CA VAL A 227 11.06 26.02 61.40
C VAL A 227 11.99 25.29 60.40
N TYR A 228 11.48 24.25 59.78
CA TYR A 228 12.16 23.56 58.71
C TYR A 228 11.41 23.72 57.37
N SER A 229 12.13 23.55 56.29
CA SER A 229 11.59 23.62 54.93
C SER A 229 11.16 22.26 54.43
N VAL A 230 9.96 22.19 53.84
CA VAL A 230 9.48 21.05 53.06
C VAL A 230 9.75 21.33 51.60
N THR A 231 10.52 20.46 50.96
CA THR A 231 10.96 20.63 49.57
C THR A 231 10.30 19.59 48.66
N ALA A 232 10.16 19.97 47.39
CA ALA A 232 9.70 19.05 46.34
C ALA A 232 10.77 17.98 46.09
N PRO A 233 10.47 16.67 46.21
CA PRO A 233 11.45 15.62 45.98
C PRO A 233 11.73 15.40 44.47
N VAL A 234 10.80 15.78 43.60
CA VAL A 234 10.88 15.65 42.13
C VAL A 234 10.40 16.93 41.47
N SER A 235 10.85 17.17 40.24
CA SER A 235 10.29 18.23 39.40
C SER A 235 8.94 17.76 38.81
N GLY A 236 7.97 18.69 38.72
CA GLY A 236 6.65 18.34 38.19
C GLY A 236 5.63 19.46 38.41
N ILE A 237 4.37 19.07 38.52
CA ILE A 237 3.21 19.93 38.79
C ILE A 237 2.56 19.49 40.08
N VAL A 238 2.17 20.46 40.93
CA VAL A 238 1.38 20.17 42.13
C VAL A 238 -0.02 19.70 41.71
N ALA A 239 -0.27 18.42 41.83
CA ALA A 239 -1.56 17.82 41.51
C ALA A 239 -2.58 17.96 42.63
N GLU A 240 -2.12 17.85 43.87
CA GLU A 240 -2.95 18.02 45.07
C GLU A 240 -2.23 18.85 46.12
N ARG A 241 -2.97 19.64 46.85
CA ARG A 241 -2.52 20.37 48.03
C ARG A 241 -3.51 20.13 49.15
N ASN A 242 -3.09 19.38 50.19
CA ASN A 242 -3.91 18.94 51.29
C ASN A 242 -3.50 19.64 52.59
N THR A 243 -2.91 20.84 52.52
CA THR A 243 -2.46 21.60 53.68
C THR A 243 -2.63 23.11 53.47
N ASN A 244 -2.91 23.81 54.53
CA ASN A 244 -3.03 25.25 54.59
C ASN A 244 -2.16 25.82 55.73
N VAL A 245 -1.90 27.13 55.71
CA VAL A 245 -1.22 27.80 56.79
C VAL A 245 -2.09 27.72 58.06
N GLY A 246 -1.45 27.27 59.14
CA GLY A 246 -2.11 27.04 60.45
C GLY A 246 -2.51 25.59 60.68
N ASP A 247 -2.54 24.74 59.65
CA ASP A 247 -2.82 23.30 59.83
C ASP A 247 -1.67 22.61 60.60
N VAL A 248 -1.96 21.45 61.15
CA VAL A 248 -0.96 20.58 61.76
C VAL A 248 -0.56 19.51 60.77
N ALA A 249 0.66 19.59 60.31
CA ALA A 249 1.23 18.56 59.43
C ALA A 249 1.68 17.36 60.26
N TYR A 250 1.28 16.16 59.81
CA TYR A 250 1.63 14.90 60.43
C TYR A 250 1.87 13.83 59.35
N ASP A 251 1.23 12.67 59.43
CA ASP A 251 1.41 11.52 58.51
C ASP A 251 0.75 11.70 57.13
N SER A 252 -0.21 12.61 57.01
CA SER A 252 -0.92 12.81 55.74
C SER A 252 -0.06 13.55 54.75
N PRO A 253 -0.13 13.23 53.43
CA PRO A 253 0.57 13.97 52.39
C PRO A 253 0.11 15.43 52.35
N MET A 254 1.05 16.37 52.49
CA MET A 254 0.82 17.81 52.33
C MET A 254 0.59 18.17 50.87
N PHE A 255 1.36 17.56 49.98
CA PHE A 255 1.27 17.78 48.53
C PHE A 255 1.40 16.43 47.78
N VAL A 256 0.83 16.41 46.59
CA VAL A 256 1.11 15.41 45.59
C VAL A 256 1.68 16.10 44.36
N ILE A 257 2.89 15.72 43.98
CA ILE A 257 3.59 16.25 42.79
C ILE A 257 3.56 15.18 41.72
N THR A 258 3.22 15.56 40.50
CA THR A 258 3.17 14.65 39.34
C THR A 258 4.08 15.17 38.22
N ASP A 259 4.83 14.24 37.61
CA ASP A 259 5.57 14.52 36.40
C ASP A 259 4.71 14.14 35.16
N PRO A 260 4.14 15.12 34.44
CA PRO A 260 3.27 14.83 33.31
C PRO A 260 4.03 14.28 32.08
N ALA A 261 5.36 14.32 32.08
CA ALA A 261 6.17 13.74 31.00
C ALA A 261 6.24 12.20 31.09
N GLN A 262 6.06 11.66 32.29
CA GLN A 262 6.08 10.22 32.53
C GLN A 262 4.66 9.64 32.37
N THR A 263 4.30 9.30 31.13
CA THR A 263 3.00 8.72 30.80
C THR A 263 3.14 7.32 30.20
N THR A 264 2.10 6.54 30.34
CA THR A 264 1.93 5.23 29.73
C THR A 264 0.54 5.15 29.11
N VAL A 265 0.39 4.29 28.11
CA VAL A 265 -0.94 3.85 27.65
C VAL A 265 -1.19 2.47 28.21
N VAL A 266 -2.32 2.30 28.82
CA VAL A 266 -2.80 0.99 29.30
C VAL A 266 -3.86 0.51 28.31
N PHE A 267 -3.55 -0.56 27.59
CA PHE A 267 -4.41 -1.17 26.59
C PHE A 267 -5.26 -2.28 27.17
N ASN A 268 -6.51 -2.36 26.72
CA ASN A 268 -7.43 -3.45 27.01
C ASN A 268 -7.21 -4.57 25.99
N ILE A 269 -6.90 -5.78 26.47
CA ILE A 269 -6.70 -6.99 25.66
C ILE A 269 -7.90 -7.90 25.87
N PHE A 270 -8.69 -8.08 24.81
CA PHE A 270 -9.86 -8.95 24.88
C PHE A 270 -9.45 -10.44 24.95
N PRO A 271 -10.27 -11.32 25.52
CA PRO A 271 -9.95 -12.74 25.64
C PRO A 271 -9.56 -13.41 24.30
N ARG A 272 -10.19 -13.02 23.20
CA ARG A 272 -9.88 -13.53 21.85
C ARG A 272 -8.48 -13.18 21.36
N ASP A 273 -7.87 -12.12 21.90
CA ASP A 273 -6.57 -11.60 21.46
C ASP A 273 -5.43 -12.05 22.38
N LEU A 274 -5.75 -12.71 23.53
CA LEU A 274 -4.76 -13.15 24.53
C LEU A 274 -3.71 -14.13 23.97
N GLU A 275 -4.07 -14.94 22.98
CA GLU A 275 -3.14 -15.89 22.38
C GLU A 275 -2.18 -15.24 21.36
N SER A 276 -2.57 -14.13 20.77
CA SER A 276 -1.84 -13.49 19.69
C SER A 276 -1.07 -12.24 20.12
N VAL A 277 -1.61 -11.47 21.07
CA VAL A 277 -0.95 -10.28 21.62
C VAL A 277 -0.02 -10.72 22.75
N ARG A 278 1.27 -10.44 22.66
CA ARG A 278 2.30 -10.90 23.60
C ARG A 278 3.16 -9.73 24.09
N PRO A 279 3.75 -9.83 25.28
CA PRO A 279 4.78 -8.91 25.74
C PRO A 279 5.93 -8.79 24.74
N GLY A 280 6.50 -7.59 24.62
CA GLY A 280 7.62 -7.31 23.74
C GLY A 280 7.23 -7.00 22.27
N GLN A 281 5.98 -7.25 21.85
CA GLN A 281 5.52 -6.85 20.53
C GLN A 281 5.51 -5.33 20.40
N THR A 282 5.76 -4.86 19.17
CA THR A 282 5.68 -3.43 18.87
C THR A 282 4.21 -3.03 18.70
N VAL A 283 3.81 -1.97 19.41
CA VAL A 283 2.52 -1.32 19.26
C VAL A 283 2.73 0.06 18.62
N LEU A 284 2.04 0.32 17.52
CA LEU A 284 1.92 1.65 16.95
C LEU A 284 0.75 2.35 17.64
N ILE A 285 1.05 3.43 18.35
CA ILE A 285 0.08 4.22 19.11
C ILE A 285 -0.43 5.35 18.21
N GLU A 286 -1.73 5.48 18.08
CA GLU A 286 -2.42 6.46 17.24
C GLU A 286 -3.51 7.17 18.04
N THR A 287 -3.92 8.37 17.58
CA THR A 287 -5.18 8.98 18.03
C THR A 287 -6.37 8.15 17.56
N LEU A 288 -7.56 8.43 18.06
CA LEU A 288 -8.78 7.72 17.60
C LEU A 288 -9.08 7.98 16.11
N GLU A 289 -8.63 9.13 15.58
CA GLU A 289 -8.74 9.50 14.16
C GLU A 289 -7.70 8.81 13.26
N GLY A 290 -6.72 8.07 13.85
CA GLY A 290 -5.69 7.35 13.14
C GLY A 290 -4.38 8.11 12.90
N ASN A 291 -4.20 9.28 13.53
CA ASN A 291 -2.94 10.02 13.44
C ASN A 291 -1.86 9.32 14.30
N PRO A 292 -0.66 9.06 13.77
CA PRO A 292 0.39 8.39 14.50
C PRO A 292 0.91 9.29 15.64
N VAL A 293 1.10 8.69 16.82
CA VAL A 293 1.57 9.35 18.04
C VAL A 293 2.96 8.85 18.41
N ALA A 294 3.13 7.53 18.55
CA ALA A 294 4.38 6.91 18.97
C ALA A 294 4.42 5.43 18.56
N SER A 295 5.63 4.87 18.56
CA SER A 295 5.86 3.43 18.52
C SER A 295 6.51 3.00 19.83
N ALA A 296 5.98 1.96 20.48
CA ALA A 296 6.48 1.47 21.75
C ALA A 296 6.46 -0.07 21.79
N LYS A 297 7.04 -0.64 22.84
CA LYS A 297 6.91 -2.08 23.14
C LYS A 297 5.81 -2.29 24.17
N LEU A 298 4.98 -3.32 23.95
CA LEU A 298 4.06 -3.81 24.98
C LEU A 298 4.86 -4.43 26.11
N GLY A 299 4.59 -3.99 27.33
CA GLY A 299 5.11 -4.60 28.54
C GLY A 299 4.37 -5.88 28.89
N ASP A 300 4.62 -6.39 30.11
CA ASP A 300 3.89 -7.57 30.63
C ASP A 300 2.42 -7.25 30.88
N TYR A 301 1.63 -8.30 31.00
CA TYR A 301 0.26 -8.19 31.52
C TYR A 301 0.27 -7.63 32.93
N LEU A 302 -0.65 -6.71 33.20
CA LEU A 302 -0.85 -6.25 34.56
C LEU A 302 -1.54 -7.36 35.42
N PRO A 303 -1.23 -7.45 36.72
CA PRO A 303 -1.80 -8.46 37.62
C PRO A 303 -3.34 -8.40 37.68
N GLU A 304 -3.88 -7.20 37.54
CA GLU A 304 -5.32 -6.96 37.55
C GLU A 304 -5.81 -6.61 36.17
N GLY A 305 -6.95 -7.18 35.79
CA GLY A 305 -7.66 -6.85 34.54
C GLY A 305 -8.70 -5.75 34.78
N ASN A 306 -9.28 -5.28 33.69
CA ASN A 306 -10.44 -4.40 33.74
C ASN A 306 -11.71 -5.26 33.94
N VAL A 307 -12.20 -5.33 35.16
CA VAL A 307 -13.36 -6.16 35.52
C VAL A 307 -14.63 -5.76 34.78
N GLN A 308 -14.82 -4.43 34.54
CA GLN A 308 -16.01 -3.92 33.84
C GLN A 308 -16.00 -4.27 32.36
N ALA A 309 -14.83 -4.26 31.73
CA ALA A 309 -14.67 -4.61 30.33
C ALA A 309 -14.40 -6.11 30.10
N GLY A 310 -14.09 -6.89 31.14
CA GLY A 310 -13.70 -8.29 31.00
C GLY A 310 -12.41 -8.48 30.21
N THR A 311 -11.44 -7.56 30.34
CA THR A 311 -10.21 -7.56 29.58
C THR A 311 -8.98 -7.67 30.47
N ALA A 312 -7.91 -8.29 29.96
CA ALA A 312 -6.58 -8.15 30.52
C ALA A 312 -6.00 -6.78 30.13
N LEU A 313 -5.02 -6.32 30.90
CA LEU A 313 -4.39 -5.03 30.68
C LEU A 313 -2.91 -5.20 30.35
N MET A 314 -2.43 -4.44 29.35
CA MET A 314 -1.01 -4.32 29.04
C MET A 314 -0.61 -2.85 28.95
N ARG A 315 0.63 -2.57 29.34
CA ARG A 315 1.14 -1.20 29.39
C ARG A 315 2.18 -0.98 28.28
N ALA A 316 2.15 0.22 27.69
CA ALA A 316 3.23 0.72 26.82
C ALA A 316 3.65 2.12 27.25
N THR A 317 4.94 2.42 27.17
CA THR A 317 5.45 3.76 27.47
C THR A 317 5.00 4.73 26.37
N LEU A 318 4.50 5.92 26.80
CA LEU A 318 4.08 6.99 25.90
C LEU A 318 4.98 8.19 26.12
N PRO A 319 5.84 8.58 25.16
CA PRO A 319 6.62 9.82 25.26
C PRO A 319 5.69 11.05 25.29
N ASN A 320 5.86 11.90 26.30
CA ASN A 320 5.00 13.07 26.51
C ASN A 320 5.79 14.34 26.92
N PRO A 321 6.81 14.74 26.14
CA PRO A 321 7.70 15.85 26.54
C PRO A 321 6.99 17.21 26.65
N THR A 322 5.91 17.39 25.89
CA THR A 322 5.10 18.61 25.89
C THR A 322 3.96 18.60 26.91
N GLY A 323 3.66 17.43 27.51
CA GLY A 323 2.53 17.25 28.43
C GLY A 323 1.16 17.30 27.73
N GLN A 324 1.11 17.10 26.41
CA GLN A 324 -0.16 17.12 25.65
C GLN A 324 -1.07 15.94 25.96
N TRP A 325 -0.47 14.77 26.24
CA TRP A 325 -1.20 13.56 26.60
C TRP A 325 -1.52 13.59 28.09
N ARG A 326 -2.79 13.66 28.41
CA ARG A 326 -3.27 13.73 29.80
C ARG A 326 -3.89 12.41 30.22
N ALA A 327 -3.77 12.05 31.48
CA ALA A 327 -4.43 10.88 32.05
C ALA A 327 -5.94 10.91 31.76
N GLY A 328 -6.51 9.81 31.35
CA GLY A 328 -7.90 9.66 30.93
C GLY A 328 -8.15 9.80 29.42
N MET A 329 -7.20 10.31 28.63
CA MET A 329 -7.34 10.38 27.18
C MET A 329 -7.29 8.98 26.56
N ALA A 330 -8.18 8.73 25.58
CA ALA A 330 -8.21 7.47 24.86
C ALA A 330 -7.28 7.51 23.65
N LEU A 331 -6.57 6.41 23.39
CA LEU A 331 -5.71 6.20 22.24
C LEU A 331 -5.96 4.81 21.66
N ARG A 332 -5.57 4.62 20.39
CA ARG A 332 -5.60 3.33 19.71
C ARG A 332 -4.19 2.77 19.61
N GLY A 333 -4.07 1.45 19.76
CA GLY A 333 -2.83 0.72 19.50
C GLY A 333 -3.02 -0.27 18.35
N LYS A 334 -2.09 -0.32 17.41
CA LYS A 334 -2.06 -1.36 16.37
C LYS A 334 -0.88 -2.28 16.63
N VAL A 335 -1.16 -3.57 16.76
CA VAL A 335 -0.16 -4.61 16.96
C VAL A 335 -0.25 -5.59 15.81
N THR A 336 0.88 -5.83 15.14
CA THR A 336 0.95 -6.90 14.14
C THR A 336 1.21 -8.22 14.83
N VAL A 337 0.28 -9.15 14.67
CA VAL A 337 0.35 -10.50 15.28
C VAL A 337 0.46 -11.55 14.17
N ASN A 338 0.92 -12.77 14.55
CA ASN A 338 1.08 -13.90 13.61
C ASN A 338 1.88 -13.51 12.35
N ALA A 339 2.86 -12.62 12.51
CA ALA A 339 3.68 -12.17 11.40
C ALA A 339 4.54 -13.31 10.86
N VAL A 340 4.46 -13.52 9.53
CA VAL A 340 5.25 -14.52 8.80
C VAL A 340 5.95 -13.81 7.67
N GLU A 341 7.22 -14.12 7.47
CA GLU A 341 7.95 -13.68 6.30
C GLU A 341 7.48 -14.47 5.07
N VAL A 342 7.04 -13.75 4.06
CA VAL A 342 6.69 -14.32 2.76
C VAL A 342 7.72 -13.91 1.73
N PRO A 343 8.12 -14.79 0.79
CA PRO A 343 9.19 -14.52 -0.17
C PRO A 343 8.80 -13.46 -1.20
N MET A 344 7.51 -13.32 -1.48
CA MET A 344 6.97 -12.39 -2.48
C MET A 344 5.74 -11.69 -1.95
N ALA A 345 5.75 -10.38 -1.99
CA ALA A 345 4.58 -9.56 -1.71
C ALA A 345 4.54 -8.32 -2.62
N VAL A 346 3.34 -7.81 -2.81
CA VAL A 346 3.06 -6.56 -3.50
C VAL A 346 2.21 -5.64 -2.62
N ARG A 347 2.26 -4.33 -2.88
CA ARG A 347 1.38 -3.38 -2.23
C ARG A 347 -0.07 -3.75 -2.50
N THR A 348 -0.90 -3.77 -1.49
CA THR A 348 -2.33 -4.10 -1.63
C THR A 348 -3.05 -3.07 -2.52
N GLU A 349 -2.64 -1.80 -2.46
CA GLU A 349 -3.14 -0.73 -3.32
C GLU A 349 -2.77 -0.86 -4.81
N ALA A 350 -1.72 -1.63 -5.12
CA ALA A 350 -1.27 -1.88 -6.49
C ALA A 350 -2.15 -2.88 -7.24
N LEU A 351 -2.92 -3.69 -6.50
CA LEU A 351 -3.77 -4.71 -7.09
C LEU A 351 -4.91 -4.07 -7.88
N GLN A 352 -5.05 -4.49 -9.13
CA GLN A 352 -6.12 -4.07 -10.03
C GLN A 352 -6.93 -5.27 -10.49
N ARG A 353 -8.18 -5.02 -10.87
CA ARG A 353 -8.97 -6.02 -11.58
C ARG A 353 -8.86 -5.75 -13.08
N PHE A 354 -8.43 -6.75 -13.83
CA PHE A 354 -8.33 -6.71 -15.28
C PHE A 354 -9.03 -7.95 -15.83
N ARG A 355 -10.11 -7.77 -16.61
CA ARG A 355 -11.05 -8.84 -16.97
C ARG A 355 -11.50 -9.59 -15.70
N ASP A 356 -11.33 -10.91 -15.66
CA ASP A 356 -11.72 -11.75 -14.50
C ASP A 356 -10.60 -11.98 -13.48
N PHE A 357 -9.40 -11.41 -13.70
CA PHE A 357 -8.22 -11.66 -12.89
C PHE A 357 -7.85 -10.50 -11.98
N THR A 358 -7.21 -10.83 -10.85
CA THR A 358 -6.50 -9.84 -10.04
C THR A 358 -5.06 -9.76 -10.51
N VAL A 359 -4.63 -8.55 -10.85
CA VAL A 359 -3.36 -8.30 -11.53
C VAL A 359 -2.56 -7.19 -10.88
N VAL A 360 -1.26 -7.15 -11.20
CA VAL A 360 -0.42 -5.96 -11.14
C VAL A 360 0.16 -5.69 -12.53
N PHE A 361 0.69 -4.50 -12.75
CA PHE A 361 1.40 -4.16 -13.99
C PHE A 361 2.90 -4.22 -13.74
N ALA A 362 3.57 -5.21 -14.32
CA ALA A 362 5.03 -5.28 -14.32
C ALA A 362 5.60 -4.18 -15.21
N ASN A 363 6.76 -3.63 -14.84
CA ASN A 363 7.44 -2.59 -15.60
C ASN A 363 8.80 -3.07 -16.12
N TYR A 364 9.04 -2.86 -17.38
CA TYR A 364 10.31 -3.15 -18.07
C TYR A 364 10.78 -1.92 -18.85
N GLY A 365 11.17 -0.87 -18.10
CA GLY A 365 11.51 0.42 -18.67
C GLY A 365 10.27 1.24 -19.05
N GLU A 366 9.99 1.41 -20.34
CA GLU A 366 8.78 2.06 -20.84
C GLU A 366 7.64 1.08 -21.15
N ASP A 367 7.93 -0.22 -21.14
CA ASP A 367 6.93 -1.27 -21.40
C ASP A 367 6.28 -1.72 -20.08
N TYR A 368 4.95 -1.77 -20.08
CA TYR A 368 4.12 -2.22 -18.96
C TYR A 368 3.30 -3.42 -19.39
N GLU A 369 3.25 -4.45 -18.56
CA GLU A 369 2.60 -5.71 -18.88
C GLU A 369 1.75 -6.21 -17.72
N VAL A 370 0.55 -6.69 -18.04
CA VAL A 370 -0.35 -7.35 -17.07
C VAL A 370 0.30 -8.60 -16.52
N ARG A 371 0.29 -8.77 -15.20
CA ARG A 371 0.67 -10.01 -14.51
C ARG A 371 -0.49 -10.48 -13.65
N MET A 372 -1.08 -11.59 -14.04
CA MET A 372 -2.12 -12.30 -13.27
C MET A 372 -1.48 -12.91 -12.04
N LEU A 373 -2.06 -12.69 -10.87
CA LEU A 373 -1.48 -13.12 -9.60
C LEU A 373 -2.35 -14.15 -8.90
N GLU A 374 -1.71 -15.20 -8.41
CA GLU A 374 -2.27 -16.04 -7.37
C GLU A 374 -1.88 -15.45 -6.01
N LEU A 375 -2.87 -15.10 -5.20
CA LEU A 375 -2.68 -14.37 -3.95
C LEU A 375 -2.78 -15.28 -2.73
N GLY A 376 -2.06 -14.91 -1.68
CA GLY A 376 -2.11 -15.54 -0.37
C GLY A 376 -2.67 -14.59 0.70
N ARG A 377 -1.94 -14.45 1.80
CA ARG A 377 -2.29 -13.58 2.93
C ARG A 377 -2.38 -12.13 2.49
N ARG A 378 -3.33 -11.41 3.08
CA ARG A 378 -3.57 -10.01 2.75
C ARG A 378 -3.67 -9.16 4.01
N THR A 379 -2.99 -8.02 3.99
CA THR A 379 -3.13 -6.95 4.97
C THR A 379 -3.55 -5.66 4.25
N PRO A 380 -3.90 -4.59 4.96
CA PRO A 380 -4.17 -3.30 4.32
C PRO A 380 -3.00 -2.77 3.48
N GLU A 381 -1.77 -3.09 3.85
CA GLU A 381 -0.56 -2.56 3.20
C GLU A 381 0.04 -3.52 2.19
N TRP A 382 0.10 -4.83 2.49
CA TRP A 382 0.77 -5.84 1.69
C TRP A 382 -0.12 -7.06 1.40
N THR A 383 0.06 -7.64 0.22
CA THR A 383 -0.55 -8.91 -0.16
C THR A 383 0.53 -9.88 -0.63
N GLU A 384 0.52 -11.09 -0.06
CA GLU A 384 1.36 -12.21 -0.47
C GLU A 384 1.05 -12.62 -1.89
N VAL A 385 2.09 -12.86 -2.68
CA VAL A 385 1.99 -13.42 -4.02
C VAL A 385 2.54 -14.84 -4.00
N LYS A 386 1.75 -15.81 -4.43
CA LYS A 386 2.14 -17.22 -4.55
C LYS A 386 2.73 -17.51 -5.91
N SER A 387 2.16 -16.93 -6.96
CA SER A 387 2.61 -17.08 -8.35
C SER A 387 2.17 -15.91 -9.24
N GLY A 388 2.68 -15.87 -10.49
CA GLY A 388 2.30 -14.88 -11.51
C GLY A 388 3.32 -13.76 -11.74
N ILE A 389 4.23 -13.50 -10.79
CA ILE A 389 5.34 -12.56 -10.96
C ILE A 389 6.57 -13.07 -10.20
N ALA A 390 7.76 -12.82 -10.74
CA ALA A 390 9.00 -13.28 -10.10
C ALA A 390 9.52 -12.26 -9.06
N PRO A 391 10.31 -12.72 -8.07
CA PRO A 391 11.01 -11.82 -7.15
C PRO A 391 11.92 -10.83 -7.90
N GLY A 392 11.98 -9.60 -7.42
CA GLY A 392 12.80 -8.53 -8.00
C GLY A 392 12.21 -7.83 -9.21
N VAL A 393 11.13 -8.35 -9.81
CA VAL A 393 10.45 -7.69 -10.94
C VAL A 393 9.85 -6.36 -10.47
N PRO A 394 10.12 -5.25 -11.17
CA PRO A 394 9.48 -3.97 -10.90
C PRO A 394 8.00 -4.02 -11.24
N TYR A 395 7.15 -3.41 -10.41
CA TYR A 395 5.71 -3.32 -10.65
C TYR A 395 5.15 -1.96 -10.23
N VAL A 396 4.05 -1.57 -10.83
CA VAL A 396 3.39 -0.28 -10.58
C VAL A 396 2.65 -0.32 -9.25
N THR A 397 2.97 0.61 -8.34
CA THR A 397 2.31 0.76 -7.04
C THR A 397 1.28 1.89 -7.04
N LYS A 398 1.57 3.00 -7.74
CA LYS A 398 0.64 4.12 -7.91
C LYS A 398 0.44 4.42 -9.39
N GLY A 399 -0.71 5.00 -9.74
CA GLY A 399 -1.05 5.29 -11.14
C GLY A 399 -1.42 4.05 -11.98
N ALA A 400 -1.64 2.89 -11.35
CA ALA A 400 -2.00 1.65 -12.02
C ALA A 400 -3.27 1.77 -12.91
N PHE A 401 -4.19 2.64 -12.52
CA PHE A 401 -5.38 2.93 -13.32
C PHE A 401 -5.03 3.48 -14.71
N LEU A 402 -4.03 4.36 -14.81
CA LEU A 402 -3.59 4.94 -16.10
C LEU A 402 -3.03 3.85 -17.02
N VAL A 403 -2.20 2.96 -16.47
CA VAL A 403 -1.63 1.82 -17.23
C VAL A 403 -2.76 0.90 -17.71
N ARG A 404 -3.73 0.60 -16.84
CA ARG A 404 -4.90 -0.21 -17.21
C ARG A 404 -5.70 0.42 -18.34
N ALA A 405 -6.02 1.71 -18.23
CA ALA A 405 -6.79 2.40 -19.24
C ALA A 405 -6.10 2.44 -20.62
N ASP A 406 -4.78 2.54 -20.63
CA ASP A 406 -3.99 2.55 -21.85
C ASP A 406 -3.95 1.15 -22.50
N ILE A 407 -3.81 0.09 -21.72
CA ILE A 407 -3.90 -1.30 -22.19
C ILE A 407 -5.30 -1.59 -22.74
N GLU A 408 -6.37 -1.21 -22.03
CA GLU A 408 -7.76 -1.41 -22.49
C GLU A 408 -8.03 -0.67 -23.80
N LYS A 409 -7.49 0.56 -23.96
CA LYS A 409 -7.59 1.34 -25.19
C LYS A 409 -6.89 0.64 -26.36
N SER A 410 -5.68 0.12 -26.15
CA SER A 410 -4.93 -0.59 -27.19
C SER A 410 -5.58 -1.93 -27.56
N GLY A 411 -6.17 -2.66 -26.60
CA GLY A 411 -6.90 -3.90 -26.84
C GLY A 411 -8.20 -3.69 -27.62
N ALA A 412 -8.95 -2.63 -27.35
CA ALA A 412 -10.18 -2.30 -28.07
C ALA A 412 -9.97 -1.98 -29.56
N SER A 413 -8.75 -1.64 -29.96
CA SER A 413 -8.42 -1.41 -31.38
C SER A 413 -8.13 -2.70 -32.17
N HIS A 414 -8.08 -3.87 -31.53
CA HIS A 414 -7.79 -5.15 -32.16
C HIS A 414 -8.99 -6.10 -32.28
N ASP A 415 -10.16 -5.73 -31.71
CA ASP A 415 -11.38 -6.56 -31.70
C ASP A 415 -12.43 -6.15 -32.74
N HIS A 416 -12.05 -5.46 -33.84
CA HIS A 416 -12.96 -5.09 -34.94
C HIS A 416 -12.61 -5.78 -36.25
#